data_36cc815a69ac332604eda3d4f39fd757
#
_entry.id   36cc815a69ac332604eda3d4f39fd757
#
_cell.length_a   1.000
_cell.length_b   1.000
_cell.length_c   1.000
_cell.angle_alpha   90.00
_cell.angle_beta   90.00
_cell.angle_gamma   90.00
#
_symmetry.space_group_name_H-M   'P 1'
#
loop_
_entity.id
_entity.type
_entity.pdbx_description
1 polymer ?
#
loop_
_entity_poly.entity_id
_entity_poly.type
_entity_poly.pdbx_seq_one_letter_code
_entity_poly.pdbx_strand_id
1 'polypeptide(L)'
;NPIRISDLTIDKKQISDQMYFVNKKQTIHEAPIKMNNFVKRIFVKQDMDTVIDLASGRGSDLWNYVNAGVKKLLFTEIDNDAIDEVISRKYQIDNNNTQLNIINVNLNDSYKNTLSNINKYFIEYSNGVSNIFCFFAFHYLTDTLPHIKNITSLIGHLLKKNGEFLYTAFDERAVMDLMEKNNGRWIVRESGIKKYDIIQKYSTKDINTATRKIKLILPFNSPDYYYDENLINEKMVNKEFLKYNVKVKQEGSFLDFIYKFKKSKPYLFNKLTDDDKIFINLYKYKIYSKN
;
A
#
# COMPACT_ATOMS: atom_id res chain seq x y z
N ASN A 1 -4.11 -4.61 -39.50
CA ASN A 1 -5.27 -3.88 -38.98
C ASN A 1 -5.08 -3.71 -37.48
N PRO A 2 -5.22 -2.49 -36.94
CA PRO A 2 -5.17 -2.30 -35.52
C PRO A 2 -6.40 -2.98 -34.90
N ILE A 3 -6.16 -3.78 -33.84
CA ILE A 3 -7.21 -4.42 -33.04
C ILE A 3 -8.01 -3.28 -32.38
N ARG A 4 -9.30 -3.21 -32.63
CA ARG A 4 -10.18 -2.25 -31.96
C ARG A 4 -10.54 -2.79 -30.59
N ILE A 5 -10.69 -1.88 -29.61
CA ILE A 5 -11.11 -2.22 -28.24
C ILE A 5 -12.44 -3.02 -28.24
N SER A 6 -13.31 -2.81 -29.25
CA SER A 6 -14.54 -3.59 -29.47
C SER A 6 -14.33 -5.06 -29.83
N ASP A 7 -13.12 -5.43 -30.25
CA ASP A 7 -12.79 -6.80 -30.69
C ASP A 7 -12.31 -7.67 -29.53
N LEU A 8 -12.10 -7.06 -28.35
CA LEU A 8 -11.83 -7.77 -27.11
C LEU A 8 -13.16 -8.19 -26.50
N THR A 9 -13.61 -9.39 -26.81
CA THR A 9 -14.71 -10.03 -26.07
C THR A 9 -14.23 -10.35 -24.66
N ILE A 10 -14.41 -9.40 -23.74
CA ILE A 10 -14.20 -9.65 -22.32
C ILE A 10 -15.32 -10.58 -21.87
N ASP A 11 -14.97 -11.80 -21.56
CA ASP A 11 -15.90 -12.77 -20.97
C ASP A 11 -16.31 -12.23 -19.57
N LYS A 12 -17.50 -11.62 -19.49
CA LYS A 12 -18.04 -11.00 -18.28
C LYS A 12 -18.27 -11.99 -17.12
N LYS A 13 -17.89 -13.24 -17.26
CA LYS A 13 -18.11 -14.29 -16.26
C LYS A 13 -16.97 -14.51 -15.25
N GLN A 14 -15.84 -13.84 -15.41
CA GLN A 14 -14.83 -13.75 -14.36
C GLN A 14 -14.75 -12.33 -13.80
N ILE A 15 -15.86 -11.82 -13.29
CA ILE A 15 -15.79 -10.82 -12.25
C ILE A 15 -15.23 -11.57 -11.06
N SER A 16 -13.92 -11.50 -10.85
CA SER A 16 -13.29 -12.02 -9.65
C SER A 16 -14.02 -11.41 -8.45
N ASP A 17 -14.37 -12.23 -7.46
CA ASP A 17 -14.98 -11.78 -6.20
C ASP A 17 -14.08 -10.82 -5.39
N GLN A 18 -13.03 -10.32 -5.99
CA GLN A 18 -12.03 -9.39 -5.46
C GLN A 18 -12.24 -7.96 -5.98
N MET A 19 -13.47 -7.45 -5.96
CA MET A 19 -13.65 -6.02 -6.14
C MET A 19 -13.20 -5.27 -4.88
N TYR A 20 -11.89 -5.07 -4.75
CA TYR A 20 -11.27 -4.26 -3.70
C TYR A 20 -11.78 -2.81 -3.67
N PHE A 21 -12.38 -2.34 -4.77
CA PHE A 21 -12.77 -0.95 -4.91
C PHE A 21 -14.20 -0.83 -5.44
N VAL A 22 -15.12 -0.41 -4.58
CA VAL A 22 -16.50 -0.06 -4.99
C VAL A 22 -16.56 1.42 -5.30
N ASN A 23 -17.18 1.75 -6.45
CA ASN A 23 -17.34 3.12 -6.92
C ASN A 23 -18.32 3.99 -6.10
N LYS A 24 -19.00 3.45 -5.08
CA LYS A 24 -19.88 4.25 -4.21
C LYS A 24 -19.09 4.84 -3.05
N LYS A 25 -18.78 6.13 -3.12
CA LYS A 25 -18.22 6.91 -2.02
C LYS A 25 -19.17 6.85 -0.83
N GLN A 26 -18.83 6.10 0.20
CA GLN A 26 -19.51 6.20 1.48
C GLN A 26 -19.02 7.47 2.18
N THR A 27 -19.92 8.42 2.40
CA THR A 27 -19.58 9.72 3.02
C THR A 27 -19.07 9.58 4.46
N ILE A 28 -19.48 8.52 5.18
CA ILE A 28 -19.06 8.23 6.55
C ILE A 28 -17.55 7.95 6.69
N HIS A 29 -16.88 7.57 5.61
CA HIS A 29 -15.43 7.28 5.59
C HIS A 29 -14.59 8.39 4.93
N GLU A 30 -15.21 9.49 4.50
CA GLU A 30 -14.51 10.53 3.74
C GLU A 30 -13.29 11.07 4.50
N ALA A 31 -13.48 11.46 5.77
CA ALA A 31 -12.44 12.09 6.55
C ALA A 31 -11.24 11.16 6.83
N PRO A 32 -11.41 9.90 7.30
CA PRO A 32 -10.28 8.98 7.49
C PRO A 32 -9.57 8.60 6.18
N ILE A 33 -10.30 8.42 5.05
CA ILE A 33 -9.67 8.18 3.74
C ILE A 33 -8.82 9.39 3.32
N LYS A 34 -9.32 10.62 3.51
CA LYS A 34 -8.56 11.84 3.18
C LYS A 34 -7.35 12.01 4.08
N MET A 35 -7.43 11.59 5.35
CA MET A 35 -6.27 11.56 6.26
C MET A 35 -5.22 10.58 5.78
N ASN A 36 -5.58 9.34 5.44
CA ASN A 36 -4.66 8.34 4.92
C ASN A 36 -3.96 8.83 3.63
N ASN A 37 -4.70 9.42 2.70
CA ASN A 37 -4.14 10.01 1.48
C ASN A 37 -3.25 11.23 1.75
N PHE A 38 -3.55 12.00 2.79
CA PHE A 38 -2.71 13.11 3.23
C PHE A 38 -1.36 12.62 3.74
N VAL A 39 -1.35 11.55 4.55
CA VAL A 39 -0.12 10.96 5.08
C VAL A 39 0.74 10.41 3.94
N LYS A 40 0.17 9.67 2.98
CA LYS A 40 0.92 9.20 1.80
C LYS A 40 1.62 10.35 1.06
N ARG A 41 0.91 11.46 0.83
CA ARG A 41 1.48 12.64 0.18
C ARG A 41 2.67 13.26 0.90
N ILE A 42 2.71 13.20 2.23
CA ILE A 42 3.84 13.74 3.00
C ILE A 42 5.15 12.99 2.67
N PHE A 43 5.05 11.72 2.33
CA PHE A 43 6.22 10.89 2.02
C PHE A 43 6.70 11.04 0.57
N VAL A 44 5.84 11.45 -0.34
CA VAL A 44 6.24 11.76 -1.71
C VAL A 44 6.81 13.17 -1.74
N LYS A 45 8.14 13.26 -1.59
CA LYS A 45 8.87 14.54 -1.54
C LYS A 45 9.09 15.10 -2.93
N GLN A 46 9.31 16.42 -3.02
CA GLN A 46 9.74 17.06 -4.26
C GLN A 46 11.13 16.57 -4.69
N ASP A 47 11.39 16.67 -6.00
CA ASP A 47 12.68 16.38 -6.62
C ASP A 47 13.17 14.93 -6.51
N MET A 48 12.28 13.95 -6.29
CA MET A 48 12.61 12.55 -6.45
C MET A 48 12.87 12.25 -7.93
N ASP A 49 14.07 11.81 -8.25
CA ASP A 49 14.43 11.50 -9.64
C ASP A 49 13.74 10.23 -10.12
N THR A 50 13.88 9.16 -9.35
CA THR A 50 13.42 7.83 -9.70
C THR A 50 12.67 7.18 -8.56
N VAL A 51 11.48 6.68 -8.86
CA VAL A 51 10.58 6.03 -7.90
C VAL A 51 10.07 4.71 -8.47
N ILE A 52 10.05 3.67 -7.62
CA ILE A 52 9.29 2.43 -7.85
C ILE A 52 8.15 2.39 -6.84
N ASP A 53 6.93 2.18 -7.32
CA ASP A 53 5.75 1.91 -6.47
C ASP A 53 5.33 0.46 -6.66
N LEU A 54 5.51 -0.33 -5.60
CA LEU A 54 5.24 -1.77 -5.59
C LEU A 54 3.77 -2.02 -5.27
N ALA A 55 3.11 -2.84 -6.10
CA ALA A 55 1.68 -3.14 -6.00
C ALA A 55 0.85 -1.84 -6.01
N SER A 56 1.03 -1.05 -7.06
CA SER A 56 0.48 0.31 -7.19
C SER A 56 -1.05 0.38 -7.29
N GLY A 57 -1.70 -0.78 -7.44
CA GLY A 57 -3.14 -0.87 -7.64
C GLY A 57 -3.59 -0.03 -8.84
N ARG A 58 -4.71 0.63 -8.71
CA ARG A 58 -5.29 1.51 -9.76
C ARG A 58 -4.60 2.86 -9.90
N GLY A 59 -3.37 3.02 -9.39
CA GLY A 59 -2.57 4.22 -9.52
C GLY A 59 -3.15 5.46 -8.82
N SER A 60 -3.80 5.28 -7.68
CA SER A 60 -4.37 6.38 -6.90
C SER A 60 -3.34 7.43 -6.48
N ASP A 61 -2.08 7.03 -6.40
CA ASP A 61 -0.96 7.88 -5.99
C ASP A 61 -0.22 8.54 -7.17
N LEU A 62 -0.58 8.26 -8.41
CA LEU A 62 0.04 8.83 -9.61
C LEU A 62 0.12 10.36 -9.55
N TRP A 63 -0.97 11.03 -9.16
CA TRP A 63 -0.99 12.48 -8.99
C TRP A 63 -0.02 13.00 -7.93
N ASN A 64 0.23 12.22 -6.88
CA ASN A 64 1.17 12.61 -5.84
C ASN A 64 2.59 12.65 -6.41
N TYR A 65 2.97 11.67 -7.23
CA TYR A 65 4.29 11.58 -7.87
C TYR A 65 4.47 12.66 -8.94
N VAL A 66 3.47 12.88 -9.79
CA VAL A 66 3.51 13.93 -10.83
C VAL A 66 3.63 15.31 -10.21
N ASN A 67 2.82 15.61 -9.18
CA ASN A 67 2.87 16.90 -8.48
C ASN A 67 4.17 17.11 -7.69
N ALA A 68 4.85 16.04 -7.30
CA ALA A 68 6.16 16.10 -6.67
C ALA A 68 7.31 16.24 -7.67
N GLY A 69 7.03 16.23 -8.98
CA GLY A 69 8.04 16.36 -10.02
C GLY A 69 8.92 15.13 -10.22
N VAL A 70 8.42 13.94 -9.85
CA VAL A 70 9.12 12.67 -10.10
C VAL A 70 9.37 12.53 -11.59
N LYS A 71 10.64 12.36 -11.99
CA LYS A 71 10.99 12.27 -13.41
C LYS A 71 10.73 10.90 -14.01
N LYS A 72 11.08 9.84 -13.28
CA LYS A 72 10.92 8.45 -13.72
C LYS A 72 10.18 7.66 -12.68
N LEU A 73 9.05 7.10 -13.05
CA LEU A 73 8.14 6.35 -12.20
C LEU A 73 7.89 4.97 -12.79
N LEU A 74 8.12 3.94 -11.97
CA LEU A 74 7.74 2.57 -12.28
C LEU A 74 6.61 2.13 -11.34
N PHE A 75 5.51 1.69 -11.94
CA PHE A 75 4.47 0.94 -11.25
C PHE A 75 4.61 -0.54 -11.51
N THR A 76 4.49 -1.35 -10.47
CA THR A 76 4.35 -2.80 -10.59
C THR A 76 2.97 -3.20 -10.09
N GLU A 77 2.25 -4.01 -10.87
CA GLU A 77 0.90 -4.47 -10.54
C GLU A 77 0.67 -5.84 -11.15
N ILE A 78 -0.16 -6.66 -10.50
CA ILE A 78 -0.55 -7.99 -10.99
C ILE A 78 -1.90 -7.96 -11.71
N ASP A 79 -2.79 -7.05 -11.32
CA ASP A 79 -4.15 -6.93 -11.84
C ASP A 79 -4.17 -6.10 -13.13
N ASN A 80 -4.58 -6.72 -14.23
CA ASN A 80 -4.67 -6.06 -15.53
C ASN A 80 -5.72 -4.93 -15.54
N ASP A 81 -6.85 -5.09 -14.86
CA ASP A 81 -7.89 -4.05 -14.79
C ASP A 81 -7.37 -2.82 -14.04
N ALA A 82 -6.56 -3.04 -13.01
CA ALA A 82 -5.89 -1.96 -12.30
C ALA A 82 -4.87 -1.24 -13.19
N ILE A 83 -4.10 -1.98 -14.00
CA ILE A 83 -3.15 -1.43 -14.96
C ILE A 83 -3.86 -0.55 -15.99
N ASP A 84 -4.97 -1.03 -16.55
CA ASP A 84 -5.77 -0.26 -17.53
C ASP A 84 -6.28 1.05 -16.93
N GLU A 85 -6.67 1.05 -15.66
CA GLU A 85 -7.07 2.28 -14.97
C GLU A 85 -5.88 3.24 -14.76
N VAL A 86 -4.69 2.74 -14.43
CA VAL A 86 -3.46 3.56 -14.36
C VAL A 86 -3.16 4.22 -15.71
N ILE A 87 -3.26 3.46 -16.80
CA ILE A 87 -3.05 3.96 -18.16
C ILE A 87 -4.07 5.07 -18.46
N SER A 88 -5.36 4.82 -18.18
CA SER A 88 -6.40 5.82 -18.36
C SER A 88 -6.13 7.11 -17.57
N ARG A 89 -5.71 6.99 -16.31
CA ARG A 89 -5.34 8.14 -15.46
C ARG A 89 -4.15 8.89 -16.02
N LYS A 90 -3.14 8.19 -16.57
CA LYS A 90 -1.97 8.83 -17.19
C LYS A 90 -2.36 9.72 -18.35
N TYR A 91 -3.32 9.27 -19.19
CA TYR A 91 -3.82 10.09 -20.32
C TYR A 91 -4.64 11.32 -19.89
N GLN A 92 -5.15 11.34 -18.65
CA GLN A 92 -5.85 12.50 -18.10
C GLN A 92 -4.93 13.56 -17.50
N ILE A 93 -3.63 13.27 -17.43
CA ILE A 93 -2.63 14.16 -16.84
C ILE A 93 -1.91 14.89 -17.97
N ASP A 94 -2.12 16.20 -18.07
CA ASP A 94 -1.48 17.05 -19.10
C ASP A 94 0.03 17.23 -18.89
N ASN A 95 0.55 16.86 -17.72
CA ASN A 95 1.96 17.02 -17.41
C ASN A 95 2.80 15.85 -17.93
N ASN A 96 3.58 16.10 -18.98
CA ASN A 96 4.43 15.11 -19.62
C ASN A 96 5.85 14.98 -19.01
N ASN A 97 6.14 15.64 -17.89
CA ASN A 97 7.48 15.64 -17.31
C ASN A 97 7.81 14.35 -16.55
N THR A 98 6.80 13.53 -16.21
CA THR A 98 6.98 12.24 -15.55
C THR A 98 6.92 11.10 -16.57
N GLN A 99 8.04 10.41 -16.78
CA GLN A 99 8.06 9.17 -17.54
C GLN A 99 7.47 8.07 -16.67
N LEU A 100 6.25 7.61 -17.01
CA LEU A 100 5.61 6.47 -16.32
C LEU A 100 5.82 5.20 -17.11
N ASN A 101 6.31 4.17 -16.43
CA ASN A 101 6.31 2.79 -16.90
C ASN A 101 5.46 1.93 -15.96
N ILE A 102 4.81 0.92 -16.51
CA ILE A 102 3.97 -0.03 -15.76
C ILE A 102 4.36 -1.43 -16.18
N ILE A 103 4.58 -2.30 -15.21
CA ILE A 103 4.92 -3.70 -15.45
C ILE A 103 3.88 -4.58 -14.77
N ASN A 104 3.25 -5.47 -15.57
CA ASN A 104 2.47 -6.57 -15.00
C ASN A 104 3.43 -7.60 -14.43
N VAL A 105 3.40 -7.77 -13.11
CA VAL A 105 4.26 -8.73 -12.41
C VAL A 105 3.65 -9.17 -11.09
N ASN A 106 3.76 -10.48 -10.82
CA ASN A 106 3.48 -11.02 -9.50
C ASN A 106 4.72 -10.87 -8.61
N LEU A 107 4.67 -9.98 -7.63
CA LEU A 107 5.79 -9.73 -6.71
C LEU A 107 6.06 -10.90 -5.74
N ASN A 108 5.17 -11.88 -5.65
CA ASN A 108 5.38 -13.11 -4.89
C ASN A 108 6.15 -14.19 -5.69
N ASP A 109 6.35 -13.98 -7.00
CA ASP A 109 7.21 -14.83 -7.80
C ASP A 109 8.70 -14.63 -7.44
N SER A 110 9.57 -15.48 -7.98
CA SER A 110 11.00 -15.39 -7.73
C SER A 110 11.53 -13.96 -7.96
N TYR A 111 12.18 -13.39 -6.94
CA TYR A 111 12.75 -12.05 -7.04
C TYR A 111 13.71 -11.89 -8.23
N LYS A 112 14.40 -12.97 -8.65
CA LYS A 112 15.28 -12.94 -9.81
C LYS A 112 14.52 -12.69 -11.10
N ASN A 113 13.35 -13.32 -11.27
CA ASN A 113 12.48 -13.13 -12.43
C ASN A 113 11.90 -11.71 -12.43
N THR A 114 11.41 -11.26 -11.28
CA THR A 114 10.87 -9.90 -11.10
C THR A 114 11.95 -8.85 -11.37
N LEU A 115 13.15 -9.02 -10.81
CA LEU A 115 14.28 -8.13 -11.04
C LEU A 115 14.70 -8.11 -12.53
N SER A 116 14.73 -9.27 -13.18
CA SER A 116 15.01 -9.36 -14.61
C SER A 116 13.97 -8.61 -15.44
N ASN A 117 12.68 -8.72 -15.10
CA ASN A 117 11.62 -7.99 -15.77
C ASN A 117 11.74 -6.48 -15.55
N ILE A 118 11.98 -6.05 -14.31
CA ILE A 118 12.22 -4.64 -14.01
C ILE A 118 13.41 -4.11 -14.81
N ASN A 119 14.53 -4.83 -14.84
CA ASN A 119 15.74 -4.39 -15.54
C ASN A 119 15.58 -4.32 -17.06
N LYS A 120 14.70 -5.11 -17.68
CA LYS A 120 14.40 -4.98 -19.12
C LYS A 120 13.82 -3.61 -19.49
N TYR A 121 13.02 -3.05 -18.61
CA TYR A 121 12.37 -1.76 -18.84
C TYR A 121 13.17 -0.57 -18.28
N PHE A 122 14.22 -0.87 -17.48
CA PHE A 122 14.98 0.11 -16.73
C PHE A 122 16.49 -0.18 -16.76
N ILE A 123 17.03 -0.38 -17.94
CA ILE A 123 18.48 -0.60 -18.15
C ILE A 123 19.33 0.50 -17.51
N GLU A 124 18.78 1.72 -17.40
CA GLU A 124 19.43 2.86 -16.76
C GLU A 124 19.57 2.74 -15.23
N TYR A 125 18.93 1.73 -14.61
CA TYR A 125 18.94 1.53 -13.14
C TYR A 125 19.93 0.48 -12.65
N SER A 126 20.95 0.16 -13.44
CA SER A 126 22.03 -0.74 -13.02
C SER A 126 22.65 -0.38 -11.66
N ASN A 127 22.53 0.90 -11.23
CA ASN A 127 22.98 1.41 -9.94
C ASN A 127 21.89 1.45 -8.86
N GLY A 128 20.71 0.93 -9.15
CA GLY A 128 19.56 0.92 -8.24
C GLY A 128 18.80 2.26 -8.18
N VAL A 129 17.70 2.28 -7.42
CA VAL A 129 16.79 3.41 -7.29
C VAL A 129 16.89 4.07 -5.92
N SER A 130 16.55 5.36 -5.86
CA SER A 130 16.59 6.13 -4.60
C SER A 130 15.41 5.83 -3.70
N ASN A 131 14.23 5.59 -4.29
CA ASN A 131 12.99 5.52 -3.53
C ASN A 131 12.12 4.37 -4.03
N ILE A 132 11.69 3.54 -3.10
CA ILE A 132 10.71 2.47 -3.33
C ILE A 132 9.57 2.68 -2.35
N PHE A 133 8.34 2.67 -2.84
CA PHE A 133 7.12 2.74 -2.04
C PHE A 133 6.30 1.46 -2.16
N CYS A 134 5.55 1.14 -1.11
CA CYS A 134 4.52 0.10 -1.10
C CYS A 134 3.39 0.55 -0.17
N PHE A 135 2.39 1.23 -0.71
CA PHE A 135 1.30 1.78 0.07
C PHE A 135 0.16 0.77 0.24
N PHE A 136 -0.10 0.36 1.49
CA PHE A 136 -1.19 -0.54 1.89
C PHE A 136 -1.20 -1.91 1.19
N ALA A 137 -0.06 -2.39 0.71
CA ALA A 137 0.03 -3.66 -0.01
C ALA A 137 1.15 -4.59 0.52
N PHE A 138 2.08 -4.08 1.34
CA PHE A 138 3.25 -4.85 1.77
C PHE A 138 2.89 -6.11 2.56
N HIS A 139 1.76 -6.13 3.25
CA HIS A 139 1.25 -7.28 4.00
C HIS A 139 0.87 -8.49 3.11
N TYR A 140 0.53 -8.26 1.83
CA TYR A 140 0.31 -9.35 0.85
C TYR A 140 1.61 -9.97 0.35
N LEU A 141 2.70 -9.23 0.49
CA LEU A 141 4.04 -9.63 0.04
C LEU A 141 4.88 -10.24 1.18
N THR A 142 4.30 -10.36 2.38
CA THR A 142 4.99 -10.81 3.60
C THR A 142 4.19 -11.84 4.42
N ASP A 143 3.21 -12.47 3.81
CA ASP A 143 2.29 -13.42 4.47
C ASP A 143 2.94 -14.77 4.81
N THR A 144 4.06 -15.11 4.14
CA THR A 144 4.84 -16.32 4.38
C THR A 144 6.34 -16.01 4.48
N LEU A 145 7.12 -16.87 5.13
CA LEU A 145 8.58 -16.69 5.18
C LEU A 145 9.24 -16.71 3.80
N PRO A 146 8.87 -17.57 2.84
CA PRO A 146 9.36 -17.47 1.46
C PRO A 146 9.05 -16.10 0.82
N HIS A 147 7.83 -15.57 0.97
CA HIS A 147 7.47 -14.25 0.43
C HIS A 147 8.26 -13.14 1.10
N ILE A 148 8.46 -13.16 2.44
CA ILE A 148 9.33 -12.21 3.14
C ILE A 148 10.74 -12.22 2.55
N LYS A 149 11.35 -13.41 2.39
CA LYS A 149 12.69 -13.54 1.79
C LYS A 149 12.74 -13.00 0.38
N ASN A 150 11.72 -13.30 -0.40
CA ASN A 150 11.61 -12.89 -1.80
C ASN A 150 11.53 -11.37 -1.95
N ILE A 151 10.57 -10.74 -1.28
CA ILE A 151 10.36 -9.29 -1.43
C ILE A 151 11.52 -8.48 -0.81
N THR A 152 12.10 -8.92 0.31
CA THR A 152 13.24 -8.24 0.91
C THR A 152 14.50 -8.37 0.04
N SER A 153 14.66 -9.51 -0.65
CA SER A 153 15.73 -9.69 -1.65
C SER A 153 15.54 -8.74 -2.83
N LEU A 154 14.33 -8.66 -3.38
CA LEU A 154 14.01 -7.76 -4.48
C LEU A 154 14.34 -6.30 -4.11
N ILE A 155 13.79 -5.82 -3.00
CA ILE A 155 13.99 -4.43 -2.54
C ILE A 155 15.49 -4.19 -2.24
N GLY A 156 16.15 -5.15 -1.59
CA GLY A 156 17.58 -5.05 -1.29
C GLY A 156 18.47 -4.92 -2.53
N HIS A 157 18.10 -5.55 -3.65
CA HIS A 157 18.82 -5.41 -4.92
C HIS A 157 18.44 -4.13 -5.67
N LEU A 158 17.19 -3.73 -5.61
CA LEU A 158 16.70 -2.52 -6.31
C LEU A 158 17.17 -1.21 -5.66
N LEU A 159 17.35 -1.17 -4.33
CA LEU A 159 17.80 0.05 -3.66
C LEU A 159 19.28 0.31 -3.93
N LYS A 160 19.60 1.55 -4.33
CA LYS A 160 20.99 2.05 -4.30
C LYS A 160 21.45 2.36 -2.88
N LYS A 161 22.75 2.58 -2.69
CA LYS A 161 23.28 3.07 -1.41
C LYS A 161 22.57 4.38 -1.02
N ASN A 162 22.19 4.51 0.25
CA ASN A 162 21.38 5.60 0.81
C ASN A 162 19.95 5.71 0.21
N GLY A 163 19.51 4.72 -0.60
CA GLY A 163 18.13 4.64 -1.06
C GLY A 163 17.19 4.25 0.07
N GLU A 164 15.93 4.64 -0.06
CA GLU A 164 14.89 4.42 0.95
C GLU A 164 13.76 3.55 0.41
N PHE A 165 13.31 2.61 1.24
CA PHE A 165 12.07 1.88 1.05
C PHE A 165 11.07 2.29 2.12
N LEU A 166 9.89 2.71 1.70
CA LEU A 166 8.79 3.05 2.60
C LEU A 166 7.59 2.16 2.32
N TYR A 167 7.02 1.59 3.37
CA TYR A 167 5.70 0.98 3.29
C TYR A 167 4.73 1.56 4.31
N THR A 168 3.43 1.38 4.04
CA THR A 168 2.35 1.62 4.99
C THR A 168 1.51 0.35 5.12
N ALA A 169 1.09 0.03 6.35
CA ALA A 169 0.28 -1.14 6.66
C ALA A 169 -0.41 -0.97 8.02
N PHE A 170 -1.22 -1.94 8.42
CA PHE A 170 -1.66 -2.04 9.81
C PHE A 170 -0.47 -2.29 10.74
N ASP A 171 -0.45 -1.61 11.88
CA ASP A 171 0.48 -1.87 12.97
C ASP A 171 0.02 -3.11 13.74
N GLU A 172 0.79 -4.20 13.68
CA GLU A 172 0.48 -5.44 14.37
C GLU A 172 0.18 -5.22 15.86
N ARG A 173 1.01 -4.40 16.54
CA ARG A 173 0.85 -4.15 17.98
C ARG A 173 -0.42 -3.36 18.27
N ALA A 174 -0.64 -2.27 17.55
CA ALA A 174 -1.85 -1.45 17.75
C ALA A 174 -3.13 -2.24 17.51
N VAL A 175 -3.14 -3.11 16.49
CA VAL A 175 -4.26 -4.01 16.22
C VAL A 175 -4.42 -5.04 17.33
N MET A 176 -3.33 -5.68 17.80
CA MET A 176 -3.39 -6.66 18.88
C MET A 176 -3.91 -6.04 20.17
N ASP A 177 -3.42 -4.86 20.54
CA ASP A 177 -3.86 -4.11 21.72
C ASP A 177 -5.36 -3.76 21.64
N LEU A 178 -5.83 -3.37 20.45
CA LEU A 178 -7.25 -3.10 20.23
C LEU A 178 -8.10 -4.37 20.35
N MET A 179 -7.64 -5.49 19.79
CA MET A 179 -8.34 -6.77 19.88
C MET A 179 -8.40 -7.30 21.31
N GLU A 180 -7.32 -7.19 22.07
CA GLU A 180 -7.28 -7.59 23.47
C GLU A 180 -8.28 -6.80 24.31
N LYS A 181 -8.31 -5.47 24.17
CA LYS A 181 -9.24 -4.58 24.87
C LYS A 181 -10.71 -4.83 24.52
N ASN A 182 -10.98 -5.42 23.36
CA ASN A 182 -12.33 -5.64 22.83
C ASN A 182 -12.70 -7.13 22.71
N ASN A 183 -12.02 -8.02 23.45
CA ASN A 183 -12.29 -9.45 23.46
C ASN A 183 -12.29 -10.08 22.03
N GLY A 184 -11.35 -9.66 21.18
CA GLY A 184 -11.14 -10.22 19.86
C GLY A 184 -11.99 -9.60 18.73
N ARG A 185 -12.83 -8.60 19.05
CA ARG A 185 -13.61 -7.90 18.02
C ARG A 185 -13.86 -6.44 18.38
N TRP A 186 -13.53 -5.51 17.48
CA TRP A 186 -13.87 -4.10 17.60
C TRP A 186 -14.86 -3.70 16.51
N ILE A 187 -16.04 -3.20 16.90
CA ILE A 187 -17.11 -2.79 15.99
C ILE A 187 -17.57 -1.37 16.29
N VAL A 188 -17.68 -0.56 15.26
CA VAL A 188 -18.24 0.80 15.32
C VAL A 188 -19.40 0.91 14.34
N ARG A 189 -20.48 1.51 14.77
CA ARG A 189 -21.65 1.81 13.94
C ARG A 189 -21.90 3.31 13.89
N GLU A 190 -22.22 3.80 12.70
CA GLU A 190 -22.62 5.19 12.48
C GLU A 190 -23.96 5.17 11.71
N SER A 191 -24.98 5.79 12.24
CA SER A 191 -26.35 5.80 11.64
C SER A 191 -26.88 4.40 11.27
N GLY A 192 -26.61 3.41 12.14
CA GLY A 192 -27.04 2.01 11.92
C GLY A 192 -26.13 1.19 10.99
N ILE A 193 -25.24 1.82 10.23
CA ILE A 193 -24.32 1.18 9.30
C ILE A 193 -23.04 0.80 10.06
N LYS A 194 -22.47 -0.38 9.76
CA LYS A 194 -21.14 -0.76 10.26
C LYS A 194 -20.09 0.12 9.59
N LYS A 195 -19.48 1.01 10.37
CA LYS A 195 -18.39 1.85 9.90
C LYS A 195 -17.06 1.11 9.95
N TYR A 196 -16.77 0.47 11.07
CA TYR A 196 -15.60 -0.38 11.27
C TYR A 196 -16.04 -1.68 11.92
N ASP A 197 -15.45 -2.78 11.51
CA ASP A 197 -15.63 -4.07 12.16
C ASP A 197 -14.37 -4.90 11.91
N ILE A 198 -13.58 -5.10 12.99
CA ILE A 198 -12.31 -5.84 12.94
C ILE A 198 -12.45 -7.05 13.83
N ILE A 199 -12.13 -8.22 13.29
CA ILE A 199 -12.25 -9.51 13.97
C ILE A 199 -10.88 -10.20 13.98
N GLN A 200 -10.42 -10.59 15.13
CA GLN A 200 -9.21 -11.40 15.32
C GLN A 200 -9.37 -12.79 14.71
N LYS A 201 -8.38 -13.24 13.93
CA LYS A 201 -8.31 -14.56 13.30
C LYS A 201 -7.06 -15.35 13.69
N TYR A 202 -6.30 -14.89 14.65
CA TYR A 202 -5.08 -15.52 15.14
C TYR A 202 -5.25 -15.97 16.60
N SER A 203 -4.49 -16.99 16.99
CA SER A 203 -4.32 -17.36 18.40
C SER A 203 -3.19 -16.53 19.01
N THR A 204 -3.37 -16.09 20.26
CA THR A 204 -2.30 -15.40 21.01
C THR A 204 -1.08 -16.32 21.27
N LYS A 205 -1.23 -17.64 21.06
CA LYS A 205 -0.15 -18.63 21.15
C LYS A 205 0.72 -18.71 19.88
N ASP A 206 0.29 -18.12 18.78
CA ASP A 206 1.01 -18.16 17.48
C ASP A 206 2.14 -17.11 17.44
N ILE A 207 3.20 -17.34 18.23
CA ILE A 207 4.30 -16.38 18.40
C ILE A 207 5.28 -16.38 17.21
N ASN A 208 5.38 -17.51 16.48
CA ASN A 208 6.40 -17.71 15.43
C ASN A 208 5.84 -17.78 14.01
N THR A 209 4.64 -17.27 13.76
CA THR A 209 4.06 -17.24 12.43
C THR A 209 4.60 -16.05 11.62
N ALA A 210 4.74 -16.22 10.30
CA ALA A 210 5.14 -15.13 9.41
C ALA A 210 4.12 -13.98 9.43
N THR A 211 2.86 -14.31 9.67
CA THR A 211 1.76 -13.34 9.72
C THR A 211 0.68 -13.77 10.71
N ARG A 212 -0.09 -12.81 11.18
CA ARG A 212 -1.38 -13.00 11.86
C ARG A 212 -2.47 -12.45 10.97
N LYS A 213 -3.65 -13.09 10.97
CA LYS A 213 -4.77 -12.65 10.14
C LYS A 213 -5.82 -11.96 10.98
N ILE A 214 -6.36 -10.89 10.43
CA ILE A 214 -7.59 -10.26 10.89
C ILE A 214 -8.62 -10.28 9.77
N LYS A 215 -9.88 -10.18 10.13
CA LYS A 215 -10.98 -10.02 9.18
C LYS A 215 -11.63 -8.68 9.43
N LEU A 216 -11.82 -7.86 8.40
CA LEU A 216 -12.32 -6.50 8.59
C LEU A 216 -13.17 -6.01 7.41
N ILE A 217 -14.02 -5.03 7.73
CA ILE A 217 -14.67 -4.17 6.74
C ILE A 217 -13.79 -2.95 6.55
N LEU A 218 -13.38 -2.69 5.30
CA LEU A 218 -12.59 -1.52 4.93
C LEU A 218 -13.49 -0.38 4.45
N PRO A 219 -13.10 0.89 4.70
CA PRO A 219 -13.90 2.06 4.36
C PRO A 219 -14.19 2.27 2.87
N PHE A 220 -13.46 1.58 2.00
CA PHE A 220 -13.54 1.69 0.54
C PHE A 220 -14.14 0.46 -0.12
N ASN A 221 -14.55 -0.52 0.67
CA ASN A 221 -15.11 -1.79 0.18
C ASN A 221 -16.63 -1.80 0.24
N SER A 222 -17.23 -2.86 -0.33
CA SER A 222 -18.68 -3.07 -0.21
C SER A 222 -19.11 -3.15 1.25
N PRO A 223 -20.21 -2.50 1.63
CA PRO A 223 -20.81 -2.69 2.95
C PRO A 223 -21.04 -4.18 3.20
N ASP A 224 -20.76 -4.61 4.42
CA ASP A 224 -20.95 -6.00 4.88
C ASP A 224 -20.06 -7.07 4.23
N TYR A 225 -19.14 -6.70 3.33
CA TYR A 225 -18.11 -7.61 2.83
C TYR A 225 -16.85 -7.55 3.68
N TYR A 226 -16.43 -8.70 4.20
CA TYR A 226 -15.22 -8.82 5.03
C TYR A 226 -14.04 -9.30 4.20
N TYR A 227 -12.91 -8.64 4.41
CA TYR A 227 -11.63 -9.03 3.83
C TYR A 227 -10.71 -9.61 4.90
N ASP A 228 -9.92 -10.57 4.51
CA ASP A 228 -8.83 -11.07 5.34
C ASP A 228 -7.58 -10.20 5.07
N GLU A 229 -7.01 -9.66 6.15
CA GLU A 229 -5.79 -8.87 6.10
C GLU A 229 -4.70 -9.51 6.94
N ASN A 230 -3.48 -9.43 6.46
CA ASN A 230 -2.31 -9.94 7.15
C ASN A 230 -1.67 -8.85 8.01
N LEU A 231 -1.26 -9.19 9.24
CA LEU A 231 -0.44 -8.33 10.07
C LEU A 231 1.03 -8.73 9.88
N ILE A 232 1.88 -7.76 9.59
CA ILE A 232 3.28 -7.99 9.21
C ILE A 232 4.12 -8.37 10.43
N ASN A 233 4.77 -9.54 10.39
CA ASN A 233 5.79 -9.88 11.39
C ASN A 233 7.09 -9.12 11.11
N GLU A 234 7.19 -7.93 11.70
CA GLU A 234 8.32 -7.02 11.47
C GLU A 234 9.66 -7.57 11.93
N LYS A 235 9.68 -8.44 12.94
CA LYS A 235 10.93 -9.07 13.38
C LYS A 235 11.54 -9.92 12.27
N MET A 236 10.70 -10.69 11.56
CA MET A 236 11.15 -11.50 10.43
C MET A 236 11.58 -10.63 9.25
N VAL A 237 10.79 -9.61 8.91
CA VAL A 237 11.11 -8.66 7.83
C VAL A 237 12.44 -7.95 8.11
N ASN A 238 12.62 -7.38 9.31
CA ASN A 238 13.84 -6.70 9.69
C ASN A 238 15.07 -7.62 9.61
N LYS A 239 14.94 -8.88 10.08
CA LYS A 239 16.02 -9.87 9.99
C LYS A 239 16.43 -10.17 8.55
N GLU A 240 15.47 -10.28 7.63
CA GLU A 240 15.78 -10.55 6.22
C GLU A 240 16.40 -9.32 5.55
N PHE A 241 15.91 -8.10 5.82
CA PHE A 241 16.49 -6.86 5.28
C PHE A 241 17.94 -6.62 5.70
N LEU A 242 18.34 -7.03 6.91
CA LEU A 242 19.73 -6.90 7.37
C LEU A 242 20.72 -7.62 6.47
N LYS A 243 20.33 -8.69 5.77
CA LYS A 243 21.19 -9.43 4.82
C LYS A 243 21.61 -8.57 3.61
N TYR A 244 20.88 -7.48 3.35
CA TYR A 244 21.08 -6.55 2.24
C TYR A 244 21.58 -5.17 2.72
N ASN A 245 22.02 -5.06 3.97
CA ASN A 245 22.40 -3.78 4.61
C ASN A 245 21.24 -2.75 4.63
N VAL A 246 20.01 -3.24 4.63
CA VAL A 246 18.80 -2.41 4.71
C VAL A 246 18.32 -2.40 6.17
N LYS A 247 18.25 -1.21 6.77
CA LYS A 247 17.92 -1.02 8.19
C LYS A 247 16.78 -0.05 8.36
N VAL A 248 16.04 -0.21 9.45
CA VAL A 248 15.00 0.75 9.84
C VAL A 248 15.63 2.11 10.08
N LYS A 249 15.13 3.13 9.37
CA LYS A 249 15.51 4.53 9.52
C LYS A 249 14.51 5.29 10.39
N GLN A 250 13.23 5.06 10.15
CA GLN A 250 12.14 5.76 10.85
C GLN A 250 10.87 4.91 10.79
N GLU A 251 10.05 5.01 11.84
CA GLU A 251 8.70 4.45 11.86
C GLU A 251 7.79 5.32 12.73
N GLY A 252 6.48 5.20 12.55
CA GLY A 252 5.49 5.90 13.37
C GLY A 252 4.07 5.59 12.93
N SER A 253 3.12 6.14 13.68
CA SER A 253 1.69 6.03 13.40
C SER A 253 1.23 7.12 12.41
N PHE A 254 0.16 6.83 11.67
CA PHE A 254 -0.52 7.86 10.89
C PHE A 254 -1.08 8.99 11.76
N LEU A 255 -1.41 8.69 13.01
CA LEU A 255 -1.90 9.68 13.96
C LEU A 255 -0.85 10.75 14.30
N ASP A 256 0.46 10.48 14.12
CA ASP A 256 1.54 11.46 14.30
C ASP A 256 1.37 12.69 13.38
N PHE A 257 0.65 12.53 12.29
CA PHE A 257 0.38 13.60 11.33
C PHE A 257 -0.93 14.36 11.57
N ILE A 258 -1.67 14.03 12.64
CA ILE A 258 -3.02 14.57 12.88
C ILE A 258 -3.04 16.11 12.99
N TYR A 259 -2.03 16.71 13.62
CA TYR A 259 -1.93 18.17 13.73
C TYR A 259 -1.61 18.84 12.38
N LYS A 260 -0.77 18.21 11.55
CA LYS A 260 -0.50 18.69 10.19
C LYS A 260 -1.75 18.61 9.33
N PHE A 261 -2.53 17.53 9.47
CA PHE A 261 -3.82 17.38 8.80
C PHE A 261 -4.82 18.45 9.26
N LYS A 262 -4.96 18.67 10.56
CA LYS A 262 -5.82 19.73 11.12
C LYS A 262 -5.49 21.10 10.51
N LYS A 263 -4.20 21.46 10.44
CA LYS A 263 -3.74 22.73 9.86
C LYS A 263 -4.05 22.84 8.37
N SER A 264 -3.87 21.74 7.62
CA SER A 264 -4.05 21.72 6.17
C SER A 264 -5.50 21.56 5.72
N LYS A 265 -6.30 20.83 6.49
CA LYS A 265 -7.69 20.44 6.15
C LYS A 265 -8.61 20.52 7.36
N PRO A 266 -8.80 21.73 7.97
CA PRO A 266 -9.53 21.88 9.23
C PRO A 266 -10.96 21.36 9.15
N TYR A 267 -11.65 21.57 8.03
CA TYR A 267 -13.01 21.07 7.83
C TYR A 267 -13.10 19.53 7.90
N LEU A 268 -12.17 18.82 7.28
CA LEU A 268 -12.13 17.35 7.32
C LEU A 268 -11.69 16.83 8.69
N PHE A 269 -10.75 17.53 9.34
CA PHE A 269 -10.36 17.20 10.71
C PHE A 269 -11.54 17.26 11.68
N ASN A 270 -12.40 18.28 11.57
CA ASN A 270 -13.57 18.42 12.44
C ASN A 270 -14.65 17.35 12.20
N LYS A 271 -14.58 16.63 11.08
CA LYS A 271 -15.43 15.47 10.80
C LYS A 271 -14.90 14.16 11.39
N LEU A 272 -13.63 14.12 11.85
CA LEU A 272 -13.06 12.92 12.44
C LEU A 272 -13.65 12.67 13.81
N THR A 273 -14.28 11.53 14.00
CA THR A 273 -14.71 11.03 15.31
C THR A 273 -13.53 10.45 16.10
N ASP A 274 -13.72 10.15 17.36
CA ASP A 274 -12.69 9.47 18.15
C ASP A 274 -12.45 8.04 17.65
N ASP A 275 -13.49 7.35 17.18
CA ASP A 275 -13.34 6.05 16.53
C ASP A 275 -12.54 6.14 15.21
N ASP A 276 -12.71 7.21 14.44
CA ASP A 276 -11.87 7.46 13.27
C ASP A 276 -10.39 7.64 13.64
N LYS A 277 -10.11 8.34 14.74
CA LYS A 277 -8.74 8.50 15.23
C LYS A 277 -8.15 7.17 15.73
N ILE A 278 -8.96 6.32 16.40
CA ILE A 278 -8.56 4.97 16.77
C ILE A 278 -8.21 4.18 15.50
N PHE A 279 -9.09 4.19 14.48
CA PHE A 279 -8.85 3.48 13.23
C PHE A 279 -7.60 3.98 12.48
N ILE A 280 -7.40 5.30 12.40
CA ILE A 280 -6.21 5.91 11.80
C ILE A 280 -4.94 5.48 12.54
N ASN A 281 -5.00 5.37 13.87
CA ASN A 281 -3.86 4.93 14.70
C ASN A 281 -3.48 3.45 14.48
N LEU A 282 -4.36 2.66 13.87
CA LEU A 282 -4.02 1.29 13.49
C LEU A 282 -3.07 1.23 12.29
N TYR A 283 -2.90 2.32 11.55
CA TYR A 283 -1.95 2.38 10.44
C TYR A 283 -0.62 2.95 10.88
N LYS A 284 0.42 2.34 10.38
CA LYS A 284 1.81 2.79 10.53
C LYS A 284 2.47 3.04 9.18
N TYR A 285 3.53 3.82 9.23
CA TYR A 285 4.55 3.88 8.18
C TYR A 285 5.88 3.37 8.71
N LYS A 286 6.68 2.83 7.82
CA LYS A 286 8.05 2.42 8.14
C LYS A 286 8.97 2.71 6.96
N ILE A 287 10.08 3.35 7.27
CA ILE A 287 11.13 3.72 6.32
C ILE A 287 12.36 2.90 6.63
N TYR A 288 12.88 2.24 5.62
CA TYR A 288 14.17 1.59 5.64
C TYR A 288 15.16 2.37 4.78
N SER A 289 16.44 2.29 5.12
CA SER A 289 17.52 2.84 4.30
C SER A 289 18.59 1.79 4.08
N LYS A 290 19.16 1.74 2.87
CA LYS A 290 20.29 0.89 2.51
C LYS A 290 21.58 1.64 2.78
N ASN A 291 22.44 1.08 3.67
CA ASN A 291 23.76 1.64 4.02
C ASN A 291 24.84 1.26 3.00
#